data_e93d5c18b4383ec49b457c2fb2881b0b
#
_entry.id   e93d5c18b4383ec49b457c2fb2881b0b
#
_cell.length_a   1.000
_cell.length_b   1.000
_cell.length_c   1.000
_cell.angle_alpha   90.00
_cell.angle_beta   90.00
_cell.angle_gamma   90.00
#
_symmetry.space_group_name_H-M   'P 1'
#
loop_
_entity.id
_entity.type
_entity.pdbx_description
1 polymer ?
#
loop_
_entity_poly.entity_id
_entity_poly.type
_entity_poly.pdbx_seq_one_letter_code
_entity_poly.pdbx_strand_id
1 'polypeptide(L)'
;MENRRARGFHSFFKRRLAPASLRDYRGLMKTTLLPFMAALSLAGSLQAADKIGEIQQVAPNVYFHQGDISKGHCNQGWIVFKDFVLVIDGNFPSGVEEVLPKIKAVSKKPIKYVVDTHHHGDHAYGNQAWAEAGATPIASEGALAEMKKYETGYYGRHPLGRWEWAAKSRADVRNSKLLPPQITFKDKMVFDDGTMRAELLYLGNAHTHGDVFVWLPKQRILFSGDACVNGPYNYMGDGNSIDWLKTLDAAKALKPKIMCPGHGGIATASLIDDQKTYFTTLHRLVKPFTTKKGGQQILTAQTEQLRKQVIKNKQITRYVGDKFPDQLQKIFGDYTGQTLGRLDVQKKAAEEEKK
;
A
#
# COMPACT_ATOMS: atom_id res chain seq x y z
N MET A 1 57.72 24.58 -27.64
CA MET A 1 57.66 24.88 -29.11
C MET A 1 56.18 25.05 -29.40
N GLU A 2 55.87 26.24 -29.36
CA GLU A 2 55.41 27.23 -30.38
C GLU A 2 53.93 26.97 -30.74
N ASN A 3 53.02 27.79 -30.27
CA ASN A 3 52.75 29.21 -30.61
C ASN A 3 52.04 29.36 -31.97
N ARG A 4 50.86 29.89 -31.97
CA ARG A 4 50.37 31.15 -32.60
C ARG A 4 48.84 31.09 -32.82
N ARG A 5 48.09 31.96 -32.15
CA ARG A 5 47.60 33.30 -32.53
C ARG A 5 46.67 33.29 -33.74
N ALA A 6 45.45 33.68 -33.64
CA ALA A 6 44.74 34.90 -33.27
C ALA A 6 44.28 35.70 -34.49
N ARG A 7 43.18 36.45 -34.30
CA ARG A 7 42.54 37.56 -35.07
C ARG A 7 41.31 37.11 -35.86
N GLY A 8 40.15 37.67 -35.79
CA GLY A 8 39.68 38.99 -35.37
C GLY A 8 38.90 39.63 -36.54
N PHE A 9 37.78 40.27 -36.26
CA PHE A 9 37.16 41.41 -36.97
C PHE A 9 35.65 41.32 -36.83
N HIS A 10 35.02 42.15 -36.01
CA HIS A 10 34.39 43.48 -36.27
C HIS A 10 33.47 43.49 -37.52
N SER A 11 32.28 44.05 -37.59
CA SER A 11 31.56 45.06 -36.81
C SER A 11 30.25 45.43 -37.58
N PHE A 12 29.33 46.13 -36.89
CA PHE A 12 28.31 47.05 -37.42
C PHE A 12 27.04 46.49 -38.07
N PHE A 13 25.88 46.69 -37.47
CA PHE A 13 24.95 47.75 -37.92
C PHE A 13 23.84 48.00 -36.84
N LYS A 14 23.93 49.15 -36.24
CA LYS A 14 22.79 49.84 -35.55
C LYS A 14 21.87 50.42 -36.60
N ARG A 15 20.58 50.17 -36.56
CA ARG A 15 19.57 51.07 -37.08
C ARG A 15 18.53 51.39 -36.00
N ARG A 16 18.57 52.66 -35.60
CA ARG A 16 17.48 53.34 -34.91
C ARG A 16 16.38 53.59 -35.91
N LEU A 17 15.11 53.39 -35.53
CA LEU A 17 13.98 54.09 -36.12
C LEU A 17 13.12 54.65 -34.98
N ALA A 18 12.78 55.92 -35.17
CA ALA A 18 12.08 56.79 -34.23
C ALA A 18 10.53 56.61 -34.28
N PRO A 19 9.78 57.23 -33.38
CA PRO A 19 8.39 56.90 -33.10
C PRO A 19 7.40 57.60 -34.06
N ALA A 20 6.32 56.89 -34.38
CA ALA A 20 5.18 57.45 -35.09
C ALA A 20 3.99 57.65 -34.13
N SER A 21 3.38 58.79 -34.30
CA SER A 21 2.39 59.46 -33.50
C SER A 21 1.02 58.77 -33.35
N LEU A 22 0.39 59.05 -32.21
CA LEU A 22 -1.04 58.90 -31.93
C LEU A 22 -1.92 59.64 -32.94
N ARG A 23 -2.92 58.94 -33.50
CA ARG A 23 -4.20 59.52 -33.89
C ARG A 23 -5.31 58.50 -33.86
N ASP A 24 -6.26 58.79 -33.01
CA ASP A 24 -7.71 58.55 -33.03
C ASP A 24 -8.27 57.32 -33.78
N TYR A 25 -8.80 56.39 -33.02
CA TYR A 25 -10.04 55.67 -33.35
C TYR A 25 -10.92 55.53 -32.10
N ARG A 26 -11.89 56.45 -31.98
CA ARG A 26 -13.10 56.22 -31.17
C ARG A 26 -14.04 55.36 -32.01
N GLY A 27 -14.34 54.18 -31.51
CA GLY A 27 -15.34 53.32 -32.13
C GLY A 27 -15.79 52.21 -31.17
N LEU A 28 -16.92 52.43 -30.55
CA LEU A 28 -17.89 51.51 -29.95
C LEU A 28 -17.35 50.14 -29.46
N MET A 29 -17.03 50.09 -28.18
CA MET A 29 -17.03 48.80 -27.45
C MET A 29 -18.35 48.64 -26.71
N LYS A 30 -19.23 47.80 -27.23
CA LYS A 30 -20.35 47.21 -26.48
C LYS A 30 -19.76 46.29 -25.42
N THR A 31 -19.87 46.69 -24.16
CA THR A 31 -19.51 45.87 -22.99
C THR A 31 -20.56 44.77 -22.82
N THR A 32 -20.22 43.56 -23.26
CA THR A 32 -20.89 42.34 -22.80
C THR A 32 -20.22 41.89 -21.52
N LEU A 33 -20.86 42.15 -20.38
CA LEU A 33 -20.55 41.57 -19.10
C LEU A 33 -20.84 40.05 -19.18
N LEU A 34 -19.80 39.24 -19.29
CA LEU A 34 -19.87 37.81 -19.01
C LEU A 34 -19.88 37.65 -17.47
N PRO A 35 -20.85 36.93 -16.91
CA PRO A 35 -20.79 36.60 -15.49
C PRO A 35 -19.65 35.60 -15.24
N PHE A 36 -18.70 36.01 -14.39
CA PHE A 36 -17.69 35.16 -13.81
C PHE A 36 -18.42 34.15 -12.90
N MET A 37 -18.74 32.97 -13.43
CA MET A 37 -19.18 31.85 -12.59
C MET A 37 -18.00 31.43 -11.73
N ALA A 38 -18.01 31.85 -10.48
CA ALA A 38 -17.19 31.29 -9.44
C ALA A 38 -17.60 29.82 -9.30
N ALA A 39 -16.80 28.92 -9.87
CA ALA A 39 -16.88 27.49 -9.58
C ALA A 39 -16.47 27.30 -8.11
N LEU A 40 -17.47 27.29 -7.21
CA LEU A 40 -17.31 26.78 -5.87
C LEU A 40 -16.92 25.29 -6.03
N SER A 41 -15.64 24.98 -5.89
CA SER A 41 -15.18 23.62 -5.73
C SER A 41 -15.68 23.13 -4.37
N LEU A 42 -16.85 22.47 -4.36
CA LEU A 42 -17.19 21.55 -3.27
C LEU A 42 -16.15 20.42 -3.28
N ALA A 43 -15.10 20.58 -2.49
CA ALA A 43 -14.25 19.48 -2.07
C ALA A 43 -15.06 18.62 -1.08
N GLY A 44 -16.10 17.98 -1.58
CA GLY A 44 -16.70 16.82 -0.93
C GLY A 44 -15.68 15.70 -1.00
N SER A 45 -15.34 15.11 0.13
CA SER A 45 -14.61 13.86 0.21
C SER A 45 -15.41 12.81 -0.57
N LEU A 46 -15.10 12.64 -1.86
CA LEU A 46 -15.55 11.46 -2.61
C LEU A 46 -14.85 10.25 -1.97
N GLN A 47 -15.53 9.63 -1.04
CA GLN A 47 -15.27 8.25 -0.70
C GLN A 47 -15.68 7.48 -1.95
N ALA A 48 -14.69 7.07 -2.75
CA ALA A 48 -14.97 6.31 -3.95
C ALA A 48 -15.76 5.07 -3.51
N ALA A 49 -16.92 4.83 -4.15
CA ALA A 49 -17.69 3.62 -3.93
C ALA A 49 -16.76 2.42 -4.18
N ASP A 50 -16.90 1.38 -3.35
CA ASP A 50 -16.13 0.15 -3.52
C ASP A 50 -16.37 -0.41 -4.93
N LYS A 51 -15.28 -0.60 -5.67
CA LYS A 51 -15.28 -1.13 -7.04
C LYS A 51 -14.65 -2.51 -7.05
N ILE A 52 -15.18 -3.37 -6.19
CA ILE A 52 -14.72 -4.77 -6.05
C ILE A 52 -14.76 -5.47 -7.41
N GLY A 53 -13.67 -6.11 -7.79
CA GLY A 53 -13.55 -6.84 -9.04
C GLY A 53 -13.34 -5.97 -10.28
N GLU A 54 -13.38 -4.63 -10.18
CA GLU A 54 -13.20 -3.75 -11.33
C GLU A 54 -11.73 -3.33 -11.53
N ILE A 55 -11.37 -3.13 -12.81
CA ILE A 55 -10.09 -2.52 -13.17
C ILE A 55 -10.24 -1.00 -13.13
N GLN A 56 -9.37 -0.33 -12.41
CA GLN A 56 -9.27 1.12 -12.35
C GLN A 56 -7.93 1.57 -12.91
N GLN A 57 -7.93 2.31 -14.02
CA GLN A 57 -6.71 2.94 -14.52
C GLN A 57 -6.43 4.21 -13.72
N VAL A 58 -5.43 4.15 -12.84
CA VAL A 58 -5.09 5.26 -11.91
C VAL A 58 -4.13 6.28 -12.51
N ALA A 59 -3.42 5.88 -13.58
CA ALA A 59 -2.63 6.74 -14.45
C ALA A 59 -2.38 6.00 -15.78
N PRO A 60 -1.89 6.67 -16.84
CA PRO A 60 -1.46 5.97 -18.05
C PRO A 60 -0.51 4.82 -17.71
N ASN A 61 -0.84 3.59 -18.16
CA ASN A 61 -0.09 2.37 -17.91
C ASN A 61 0.00 1.91 -16.44
N VAL A 62 -0.79 2.46 -15.53
CA VAL A 62 -0.85 2.08 -14.11
C VAL A 62 -2.29 1.72 -13.75
N TYR A 63 -2.48 0.53 -13.22
CA TYR A 63 -3.80 -0.03 -12.95
C TYR A 63 -3.89 -0.52 -11.51
N PHE A 64 -5.11 -0.50 -10.99
CA PHE A 64 -5.48 -1.01 -9.68
C PHE A 64 -6.72 -1.88 -9.83
N HIS A 65 -6.74 -2.98 -9.11
CA HIS A 65 -7.87 -3.90 -9.00
C HIS A 65 -8.20 -4.09 -7.53
N GLN A 66 -9.42 -3.74 -7.14
CA GLN A 66 -9.87 -3.96 -5.77
C GLN A 66 -10.30 -5.41 -5.61
N GLY A 67 -9.57 -6.15 -4.76
CA GLY A 67 -9.86 -7.53 -4.44
C GLY A 67 -11.13 -7.71 -3.62
N ASP A 68 -11.72 -8.87 -3.72
CA ASP A 68 -12.90 -9.26 -2.95
C ASP A 68 -12.46 -9.91 -1.63
N ILE A 69 -12.53 -9.14 -0.55
CA ILE A 69 -12.15 -9.61 0.80
C ILE A 69 -13.02 -10.79 1.28
N SER A 70 -14.24 -10.96 0.76
CA SER A 70 -15.09 -12.11 1.11
C SER A 70 -14.51 -13.41 0.57
N LYS A 71 -13.72 -13.34 -0.50
CA LYS A 71 -12.92 -14.45 -1.04
C LYS A 71 -11.53 -14.53 -0.41
N GLY A 72 -11.16 -13.58 0.47
CA GLY A 72 -9.84 -13.42 1.05
C GLY A 72 -8.83 -12.77 0.09
N HIS A 73 -9.28 -12.14 -1.00
CA HIS A 73 -8.38 -11.52 -1.97
C HIS A 73 -7.93 -10.14 -1.51
N CYS A 74 -6.62 -9.88 -1.61
CA CYS A 74 -6.07 -8.52 -1.49
C CYS A 74 -6.32 -7.71 -2.76
N ASN A 75 -6.07 -6.42 -2.68
CA ASN A 75 -5.98 -5.58 -3.86
C ASN A 75 -4.71 -5.92 -4.65
N GLN A 76 -4.77 -5.73 -5.96
CA GLN A 76 -3.62 -5.90 -6.84
C GLN A 76 -3.42 -4.67 -7.72
N GLY A 77 -2.16 -4.41 -8.09
CA GLY A 77 -1.84 -3.40 -9.08
C GLY A 77 -1.00 -3.98 -10.20
N TRP A 78 -0.92 -3.27 -11.32
CA TRP A 78 0.10 -3.57 -12.31
C TRP A 78 0.54 -2.32 -13.06
N ILE A 79 1.79 -2.35 -13.47
CA ILE A 79 2.47 -1.28 -14.19
C ILE A 79 2.94 -1.85 -15.52
N VAL A 80 2.53 -1.20 -16.62
CA VAL A 80 2.95 -1.59 -17.98
C VAL A 80 4.16 -0.75 -18.37
N PHE A 81 5.34 -1.37 -18.34
CA PHE A 81 6.59 -0.82 -18.82
C PHE A 81 6.70 -0.95 -20.35
N LYS A 82 7.78 -0.43 -20.95
CA LYS A 82 8.00 -0.50 -22.39
C LYS A 82 7.95 -1.94 -22.92
N ASP A 83 8.57 -2.89 -22.22
CA ASP A 83 8.77 -4.25 -22.72
C ASP A 83 8.10 -5.34 -21.84
N PHE A 84 7.54 -4.99 -20.68
CA PHE A 84 6.97 -5.96 -19.74
C PHE A 84 5.91 -5.35 -18.84
N VAL A 85 5.23 -6.22 -18.09
CA VAL A 85 4.32 -5.86 -16.99
C VAL A 85 4.94 -6.28 -15.67
N LEU A 86 4.91 -5.37 -14.69
CA LEU A 86 5.18 -5.62 -13.28
C LEU A 86 3.85 -5.68 -12.54
N VAL A 87 3.57 -6.79 -11.85
CA VAL A 87 2.39 -6.96 -11.00
C VAL A 87 2.76 -6.64 -9.55
N ILE A 88 1.84 -6.08 -8.79
CA ILE A 88 1.96 -5.76 -7.38
C ILE A 88 0.94 -6.61 -6.63
N ASP A 89 1.45 -7.39 -5.70
CA ASP A 89 0.83 -8.44 -4.91
C ASP A 89 0.44 -9.70 -5.69
N GLY A 90 0.94 -10.83 -5.18
CA GLY A 90 0.75 -12.15 -5.75
C GLY A 90 -0.65 -12.73 -5.53
N ASN A 91 -1.39 -12.23 -4.52
CA ASN A 91 -2.70 -12.73 -4.10
C ASN A 91 -2.68 -14.22 -3.70
N PHE A 92 -3.86 -14.81 -3.48
CA PHE A 92 -4.06 -16.25 -3.51
C PHE A 92 -4.15 -16.76 -4.97
N PRO A 93 -3.96 -18.05 -5.24
CA PRO A 93 -4.06 -18.60 -6.59
C PRO A 93 -5.37 -18.26 -7.30
N SER A 94 -6.52 -18.30 -6.61
CA SER A 94 -7.81 -17.90 -7.18
C SER A 94 -7.89 -16.40 -7.53
N GLY A 95 -7.16 -15.55 -6.82
CA GLY A 95 -7.04 -14.13 -7.16
C GLY A 95 -6.20 -13.91 -8.42
N VAL A 96 -5.18 -14.75 -8.65
CA VAL A 96 -4.40 -14.74 -9.91
C VAL A 96 -5.29 -15.12 -11.09
N GLU A 97 -6.09 -16.20 -10.95
CA GLU A 97 -7.04 -16.63 -11.97
C GLU A 97 -8.03 -15.50 -12.36
N GLU A 98 -8.45 -14.70 -11.38
CA GLU A 98 -9.33 -13.56 -11.61
C GLU A 98 -8.64 -12.40 -12.34
N VAL A 99 -7.39 -12.06 -11.97
CA VAL A 99 -6.72 -10.83 -12.42
C VAL A 99 -5.90 -11.04 -13.69
N LEU A 100 -5.30 -12.21 -13.91
CA LEU A 100 -4.45 -12.50 -15.07
C LEU A 100 -5.13 -12.22 -16.43
N PRO A 101 -6.38 -12.66 -16.69
CA PRO A 101 -7.07 -12.33 -17.94
C PRO A 101 -7.34 -10.82 -18.08
N LYS A 102 -7.58 -10.11 -16.99
CA LYS A 102 -7.79 -8.65 -16.97
C LYS A 102 -6.51 -7.91 -17.39
N ILE A 103 -5.33 -8.33 -16.89
CA ILE A 103 -4.04 -7.78 -17.33
C ILE A 103 -3.80 -8.04 -18.82
N LYS A 104 -4.06 -9.27 -19.28
CA LYS A 104 -3.92 -9.64 -20.69
C LYS A 104 -4.89 -8.91 -21.64
N ALA A 105 -6.02 -8.43 -21.12
CA ALA A 105 -6.97 -7.62 -21.89
C ALA A 105 -6.42 -6.21 -22.15
N VAL A 106 -5.69 -5.61 -21.20
CA VAL A 106 -5.15 -4.24 -21.32
C VAL A 106 -3.71 -4.17 -21.84
N SER A 107 -2.96 -5.28 -21.79
CA SER A 107 -1.58 -5.33 -22.31
C SER A 107 -1.25 -6.71 -22.90
N LYS A 108 -0.57 -6.71 -24.06
CA LYS A 108 -0.03 -7.92 -24.69
C LYS A 108 1.43 -8.20 -24.32
N LYS A 109 2.03 -7.34 -23.49
CA LYS A 109 3.42 -7.49 -23.05
C LYS A 109 3.53 -8.64 -22.04
N PRO A 110 4.67 -9.33 -21.98
CA PRO A 110 4.88 -10.40 -21.03
C PRO A 110 4.82 -9.87 -19.60
N ILE A 111 4.22 -10.60 -18.69
CA ILE A 111 4.29 -10.37 -17.26
C ILE A 111 5.63 -10.94 -16.80
N LYS A 112 6.60 -10.08 -16.41
CA LYS A 112 7.94 -10.55 -16.05
C LYS A 112 8.19 -10.63 -14.56
N TYR A 113 7.47 -9.84 -13.77
CA TYR A 113 7.69 -9.75 -12.34
C TYR A 113 6.39 -9.61 -11.59
N VAL A 114 6.34 -10.23 -10.41
CA VAL A 114 5.33 -9.96 -9.40
C VAL A 114 6.06 -9.57 -8.11
N VAL A 115 5.61 -8.50 -7.46
CA VAL A 115 6.17 -8.01 -6.20
C VAL A 115 5.21 -8.36 -5.08
N ASP A 116 5.65 -9.18 -4.13
CA ASP A 116 4.93 -9.39 -2.88
C ASP A 116 5.23 -8.20 -1.97
N THR A 117 4.19 -7.42 -1.63
CA THR A 117 4.39 -6.31 -0.68
C THR A 117 4.79 -6.84 0.69
N HIS A 118 4.33 -8.02 1.06
CA HIS A 118 4.74 -8.71 2.28
C HIS A 118 4.38 -10.22 2.19
N HIS A 119 4.72 -10.98 3.22
CA HIS A 119 4.68 -12.45 3.22
C HIS A 119 3.30 -13.09 3.47
N HIS A 120 2.23 -12.33 3.73
CA HIS A 120 0.92 -12.93 3.99
C HIS A 120 0.35 -13.63 2.76
N GLY A 121 -0.47 -14.65 3.01
CA GLY A 121 -0.90 -15.57 1.95
C GLY A 121 -1.72 -14.91 0.85
N ASP A 122 -2.55 -13.95 1.19
CA ASP A 122 -3.34 -13.18 0.24
C ASP A 122 -2.51 -12.17 -0.59
N HIS A 123 -1.22 -12.03 -0.29
CA HIS A 123 -0.28 -11.20 -1.05
C HIS A 123 0.80 -12.02 -1.77
N ALA A 124 1.04 -13.28 -1.37
CA ALA A 124 2.20 -14.04 -1.85
C ALA A 124 1.90 -15.49 -2.28
N TYR A 125 0.78 -16.10 -1.89
CA TYR A 125 0.56 -17.52 -2.16
C TYR A 125 0.19 -17.84 -3.62
N GLY A 126 -0.13 -16.85 -4.43
CA GLY A 126 -0.29 -16.97 -5.88
C GLY A 126 1.01 -17.00 -6.68
N ASN A 127 2.18 -16.90 -6.05
CA ASN A 127 3.48 -16.80 -6.72
C ASN A 127 3.74 -17.95 -7.71
N GLN A 128 3.31 -19.18 -7.41
CA GLN A 128 3.42 -20.29 -8.36
C GLN A 128 2.63 -20.00 -9.64
N ALA A 129 1.38 -19.54 -9.53
CA ALA A 129 0.54 -19.24 -10.68
C ALA A 129 1.10 -18.07 -11.51
N TRP A 130 1.70 -17.08 -10.85
CA TRP A 130 2.41 -16.01 -11.55
C TRP A 130 3.67 -16.51 -12.26
N ALA A 131 4.44 -17.42 -11.64
CA ALA A 131 5.61 -18.03 -12.27
C ALA A 131 5.23 -18.87 -13.50
N GLU A 132 4.15 -19.62 -13.44
CA GLU A 132 3.56 -20.34 -14.59
C GLU A 132 3.11 -19.39 -15.71
N ALA A 133 2.69 -18.16 -15.35
CA ALA A 133 2.38 -17.10 -16.30
C ALA A 133 3.63 -16.36 -16.84
N GLY A 134 4.84 -16.73 -16.37
CA GLY A 134 6.13 -16.18 -16.82
C GLY A 134 6.73 -15.11 -15.91
N ALA A 135 6.13 -14.82 -14.75
CA ALA A 135 6.63 -13.82 -13.82
C ALA A 135 7.63 -14.41 -12.81
N THR A 136 8.62 -13.59 -12.43
CA THR A 136 9.54 -13.90 -11.32
C THR A 136 9.06 -13.17 -10.06
N PRO A 137 8.76 -13.88 -8.95
CA PRO A 137 8.39 -13.28 -7.68
C PRO A 137 9.56 -12.54 -7.02
N ILE A 138 9.27 -11.32 -6.55
CA ILE A 138 10.20 -10.40 -5.89
C ILE A 138 9.62 -9.97 -4.55
N ALA A 139 10.45 -9.91 -3.50
CA ALA A 139 10.07 -9.34 -2.22
C ALA A 139 11.26 -8.67 -1.51
N SER A 140 11.02 -8.04 -0.36
CA SER A 140 12.11 -7.65 0.53
C SER A 140 12.76 -8.89 1.17
N GLU A 141 14.03 -8.76 1.59
CA GLU A 141 14.70 -9.80 2.41
C GLU A 141 13.92 -10.09 3.70
N GLY A 142 13.30 -9.05 4.28
CA GLY A 142 12.45 -9.19 5.47
C GLY A 142 11.22 -10.04 5.20
N ALA A 143 10.53 -9.85 4.08
CA ALA A 143 9.36 -10.67 3.72
C ALA A 143 9.74 -12.13 3.51
N LEU A 144 10.87 -12.42 2.84
CA LEU A 144 11.38 -13.79 2.70
C LEU A 144 11.73 -14.42 4.06
N ALA A 145 12.36 -13.65 4.96
CA ALA A 145 12.71 -14.15 6.30
C ALA A 145 11.44 -14.47 7.12
N GLU A 146 10.41 -13.60 7.06
CA GLU A 146 9.14 -13.83 7.73
C GLU A 146 8.39 -15.03 7.11
N MET A 147 8.38 -15.18 5.80
CA MET A 147 7.79 -16.34 5.13
C MET A 147 8.43 -17.65 5.63
N LYS A 148 9.76 -17.73 5.64
CA LYS A 148 10.50 -18.90 6.16
C LYS A 148 10.18 -19.19 7.63
N LYS A 149 10.10 -18.15 8.46
CA LYS A 149 9.79 -18.26 9.89
C LYS A 149 8.38 -18.83 10.12
N TYR A 150 7.40 -18.33 9.37
CA TYR A 150 6.01 -18.72 9.56
C TYR A 150 5.64 -20.04 8.87
N GLU A 151 6.32 -20.41 7.82
CA GLU A 151 6.11 -21.70 7.14
C GLU A 151 6.79 -22.90 7.87
N THR A 152 7.59 -22.64 8.89
CA THR A 152 8.23 -23.69 9.72
C THR A 152 7.51 -23.93 11.06
N GLY A 153 6.18 -23.75 11.12
CA GLY A 153 5.41 -24.06 12.33
C GLY A 153 5.39 -22.94 13.38
N TYR A 154 5.40 -21.68 12.94
CA TYR A 154 5.41 -20.50 13.82
C TYR A 154 4.27 -20.47 14.86
N TYR A 155 3.11 -21.01 14.55
CA TYR A 155 1.99 -21.01 15.52
C TYR A 155 2.31 -21.77 16.82
N GLY A 156 3.59 -22.09 17.02
CA GLY A 156 4.20 -22.58 18.25
C GLY A 156 3.66 -23.91 18.73
N ARG A 157 2.40 -23.95 19.03
CA ARG A 157 1.69 -25.17 19.45
C ARG A 157 1.07 -25.94 18.28
N HIS A 158 1.09 -25.34 17.09
CA HIS A 158 0.56 -25.95 15.88
C HIS A 158 1.72 -26.42 14.99
N PRO A 159 1.79 -27.69 14.61
CA PRO A 159 2.89 -28.23 13.82
C PRO A 159 2.90 -27.78 12.37
N LEU A 160 1.83 -27.12 11.90
CA LEU A 160 1.70 -26.67 10.51
C LEU A 160 2.15 -25.22 10.37
N GLY A 161 2.80 -24.89 9.25
CA GLY A 161 3.04 -23.55 8.79
C GLY A 161 1.76 -22.86 8.31
N ARG A 162 1.86 -21.59 7.95
CA ARG A 162 0.70 -20.80 7.47
C ARG A 162 0.15 -21.31 6.16
N TRP A 163 1.03 -21.76 5.25
CA TRP A 163 0.64 -22.36 4.00
C TRP A 163 -0.23 -23.60 4.22
N GLU A 164 0.24 -24.57 4.99
CA GLU A 164 -0.47 -25.82 5.27
C GLU A 164 -1.78 -25.54 6.03
N TRP A 165 -1.76 -24.53 6.91
CA TRP A 165 -2.96 -24.10 7.60
C TRP A 165 -4.00 -23.51 6.62
N ALA A 166 -3.58 -22.62 5.71
CA ALA A 166 -4.44 -22.08 4.67
C ALA A 166 -4.98 -23.19 3.75
N ALA A 167 -4.15 -24.15 3.38
CA ALA A 167 -4.52 -25.27 2.53
C ALA A 167 -5.62 -26.19 3.13
N LYS A 168 -5.78 -26.21 4.46
CA LYS A 168 -6.89 -26.94 5.10
C LYS A 168 -8.26 -26.38 4.70
N SER A 169 -8.38 -25.06 4.62
CA SER A 169 -9.65 -24.37 4.37
C SER A 169 -9.80 -23.86 2.94
N ARG A 170 -8.69 -23.72 2.18
CA ARG A 170 -8.67 -23.16 0.83
C ARG A 170 -8.23 -24.20 -0.20
N ALA A 171 -9.13 -24.56 -1.09
CA ALA A 171 -8.84 -25.52 -2.14
C ALA A 171 -7.80 -25.01 -3.15
N ASP A 172 -7.82 -23.71 -3.49
CA ASP A 172 -6.85 -23.06 -4.38
C ASP A 172 -5.43 -23.14 -3.82
N VAL A 173 -5.24 -22.91 -2.53
CA VAL A 173 -3.93 -23.07 -1.87
C VAL A 173 -3.52 -24.55 -1.83
N ARG A 174 -4.42 -25.46 -1.45
CA ARG A 174 -4.13 -26.89 -1.38
C ARG A 174 -3.70 -27.49 -2.71
N ASN A 175 -4.22 -26.98 -3.82
CA ASN A 175 -3.94 -27.45 -5.17
C ASN A 175 -2.75 -26.74 -5.82
N SER A 176 -2.04 -25.88 -5.10
CA SER A 176 -0.85 -25.18 -5.55
C SER A 176 0.36 -25.51 -4.67
N LYS A 177 1.49 -24.88 -4.92
CA LYS A 177 2.71 -25.02 -4.14
C LYS A 177 3.18 -23.67 -3.64
N LEU A 178 3.65 -23.60 -2.40
CA LEU A 178 4.34 -22.43 -1.90
C LEU A 178 5.58 -22.15 -2.76
N LEU A 179 5.62 -20.99 -3.40
CA LEU A 179 6.79 -20.51 -4.13
C LEU A 179 7.29 -19.22 -3.48
N PRO A 180 8.37 -19.29 -2.70
CA PRO A 180 8.99 -18.09 -2.12
C PRO A 180 9.51 -17.15 -3.20
N PRO A 181 9.70 -15.85 -2.90
CA PRO A 181 10.30 -14.90 -3.82
C PRO A 181 11.69 -15.36 -4.26
N GLN A 182 11.96 -15.24 -5.57
CA GLN A 182 13.22 -15.69 -6.19
C GLN A 182 14.25 -14.56 -6.27
N ILE A 183 13.78 -13.31 -6.25
CA ILE A 183 14.63 -12.12 -6.20
C ILE A 183 14.28 -11.38 -4.90
N THR A 184 15.30 -10.99 -4.16
CA THR A 184 15.12 -10.19 -2.94
C THR A 184 15.97 -8.92 -2.98
N PHE A 185 15.52 -7.93 -2.24
CA PHE A 185 16.27 -6.68 -2.03
C PHE A 185 16.15 -6.24 -0.56
N LYS A 186 17.12 -5.45 -0.11
CA LYS A 186 17.16 -5.00 1.28
C LYS A 186 16.36 -3.70 1.48
N ASP A 187 16.82 -2.61 0.91
CA ASP A 187 16.27 -1.29 1.18
C ASP A 187 15.45 -0.75 0.00
N LYS A 188 15.96 -0.97 -1.22
CA LYS A 188 15.38 -0.42 -2.44
C LYS A 188 15.74 -1.24 -3.67
N MET A 189 14.76 -1.41 -4.56
CA MET A 189 14.95 -1.86 -5.94
C MET A 189 14.23 -0.90 -6.89
N VAL A 190 14.76 -0.70 -8.09
CA VAL A 190 14.22 0.25 -9.06
C VAL A 190 14.01 -0.42 -10.41
N PHE A 191 12.81 -0.25 -10.95
CA PHE A 191 12.50 -0.50 -12.35
C PHE A 191 12.38 0.82 -13.07
N ASP A 192 13.18 1.03 -14.12
CA ASP A 192 13.18 2.27 -14.91
C ASP A 192 13.52 1.94 -16.38
N ASP A 193 12.61 2.27 -17.28
CA ASP A 193 12.79 2.06 -18.71
C ASP A 193 12.89 3.39 -19.50
N GLY A 194 13.08 4.51 -18.77
CA GLY A 194 13.11 5.87 -19.30
C GLY A 194 11.73 6.48 -19.53
N THR A 195 10.65 5.68 -19.60
CA THR A 195 9.26 6.15 -19.74
C THR A 195 8.46 6.00 -18.46
N MET A 196 8.68 4.90 -17.75
CA MET A 196 8.05 4.53 -16.50
C MET A 196 9.13 4.20 -15.46
N ARG A 197 8.96 4.72 -14.24
CA ARG A 197 9.80 4.43 -13.10
C ARG A 197 8.96 3.98 -11.93
N ALA A 198 9.30 2.83 -11.36
CA ALA A 198 8.76 2.30 -10.11
C ALA A 198 9.89 2.00 -9.14
N GLU A 199 9.74 2.42 -7.91
CA GLU A 199 10.68 2.19 -6.82
C GLU A 199 10.02 1.29 -5.79
N LEU A 200 10.59 0.11 -5.56
CA LEU A 200 10.23 -0.78 -4.48
C LEU A 200 11.02 -0.33 -3.25
N LEU A 201 10.33 0.08 -2.20
CA LEU A 201 10.95 0.71 -1.03
C LEU A 201 10.60 -0.08 0.23
N TYR A 202 11.60 -0.44 1.02
CA TYR A 202 11.43 -0.79 2.42
C TYR A 202 11.56 0.49 3.25
N LEU A 203 10.47 0.94 3.85
CA LEU A 203 10.44 2.20 4.62
C LEU A 203 10.53 1.99 6.14
N GLY A 204 10.59 0.74 6.58
CA GLY A 204 10.64 0.32 7.97
C GLY A 204 9.56 -0.72 8.30
N ASN A 205 9.58 -1.21 9.54
CA ASN A 205 8.57 -2.15 10.02
C ASN A 205 7.20 -1.47 10.11
N ALA A 206 6.16 -2.16 9.68
CA ALA A 206 4.79 -1.69 9.79
C ALA A 206 3.83 -2.85 10.08
N HIS A 207 3.07 -3.30 9.07
CA HIS A 207 2.17 -4.43 9.14
C HIS A 207 2.93 -5.76 9.38
N THR A 208 4.13 -5.84 8.78
CA THR A 208 5.10 -6.93 8.98
C THR A 208 6.50 -6.35 9.14
N HIS A 209 7.52 -7.22 9.25
CA HIS A 209 8.92 -6.82 9.24
C HIS A 209 9.54 -6.76 7.83
N GLY A 210 8.71 -6.86 6.77
CA GLY A 210 9.19 -6.90 5.41
C GLY A 210 8.34 -6.13 4.41
N ASP A 211 7.56 -5.15 4.86
CA ASP A 211 6.62 -4.41 4.01
C ASP A 211 7.33 -3.62 2.91
N VAL A 212 6.87 -3.81 1.67
CA VAL A 212 7.34 -3.10 0.48
C VAL A 212 6.29 -2.11 0.02
N PHE A 213 6.72 -0.88 -0.18
CA PHE A 213 5.94 0.17 -0.84
C PHE A 213 6.38 0.26 -2.30
N VAL A 214 5.43 0.27 -3.24
CA VAL A 214 5.75 0.51 -4.65
C VAL A 214 5.40 1.95 -4.99
N TRP A 215 6.44 2.76 -5.19
CA TRP A 215 6.35 4.19 -5.41
C TRP A 215 6.59 4.56 -6.88
N LEU A 216 5.66 5.32 -7.46
CA LEU A 216 5.79 5.90 -8.80
C LEU A 216 5.98 7.41 -8.66
N PRO A 217 7.24 7.91 -8.67
CA PRO A 217 7.55 9.30 -8.30
C PRO A 217 6.93 10.33 -9.24
N LYS A 218 6.91 10.07 -10.55
CA LYS A 218 6.36 10.98 -11.56
C LYS A 218 4.84 11.10 -11.43
N GLN A 219 4.15 9.99 -11.20
CA GLN A 219 2.69 9.93 -11.07
C GLN A 219 2.24 10.28 -9.65
N ARG A 220 3.13 10.20 -8.67
CA ARG A 220 2.85 10.33 -7.25
C ARG A 220 1.81 9.32 -6.76
N ILE A 221 1.93 8.06 -7.22
CA ILE A 221 1.10 6.93 -6.83
C ILE A 221 1.91 6.06 -5.89
N LEU A 222 1.31 5.64 -4.78
CA LEU A 222 1.90 4.75 -3.80
C LEU A 222 0.99 3.53 -3.58
N PHE A 223 1.50 2.35 -3.93
CA PHE A 223 0.95 1.08 -3.49
C PHE A 223 1.61 0.74 -2.17
N SER A 224 0.81 0.48 -1.16
CA SER A 224 1.32 0.36 0.22
C SER A 224 1.23 -1.04 0.80
N GLY A 225 0.68 -2.02 0.05
CA GLY A 225 0.27 -3.25 0.71
C GLY A 225 -0.57 -2.95 1.96
N ASP A 226 -0.47 -3.79 2.95
CA ASP A 226 -1.24 -3.64 4.19
C ASP A 226 -0.62 -2.67 5.20
N ALA A 227 0.53 -2.05 4.86
CA ALA A 227 1.02 -0.92 5.64
C ALA A 227 0.02 0.24 5.67
N CYS A 228 -0.85 0.37 4.63
CA CYS A 228 -2.06 1.18 4.67
C CYS A 228 -3.24 0.38 4.11
N VAL A 229 -4.38 0.42 4.82
CA VAL A 229 -5.63 -0.19 4.38
C VAL A 229 -6.77 0.82 4.45
N ASN A 230 -7.76 0.70 3.59
CA ASN A 230 -8.92 1.59 3.57
C ASN A 230 -10.16 0.84 4.05
N GLY A 231 -10.24 0.64 5.36
CA GLY A 231 -11.34 -0.09 6.00
C GLY A 231 -10.89 -0.84 7.26
N PRO A 232 -11.71 -1.76 7.79
CA PRO A 232 -11.46 -2.45 9.06
C PRO A 232 -10.49 -3.64 8.92
N TYR A 233 -9.48 -3.51 8.07
CA TYR A 233 -8.60 -4.62 7.65
C TYR A 233 -7.23 -4.61 8.34
N ASN A 234 -6.98 -3.70 9.29
CA ASN A 234 -5.70 -3.59 10.00
C ASN A 234 -5.42 -4.83 10.88
N TYR A 235 -4.74 -5.82 10.35
CA TYR A 235 -4.13 -6.88 11.13
C TYR A 235 -2.75 -6.41 11.63
N MET A 236 -2.46 -6.56 12.93
CA MET A 236 -1.23 -6.04 13.56
C MET A 236 -0.30 -7.15 14.08
N GLY A 237 -0.71 -8.42 13.98
CA GLY A 237 -0.07 -9.52 14.70
C GLY A 237 1.41 -9.75 14.38
N ASP A 238 1.85 -9.46 13.16
CA ASP A 238 3.22 -9.74 12.69
C ASP A 238 4.09 -8.49 12.54
N GLY A 239 3.51 -7.32 12.85
CA GLY A 239 4.21 -6.05 12.78
C GLY A 239 4.70 -5.54 14.13
N ASN A 240 5.11 -4.27 14.14
CA ASN A 240 5.37 -3.51 15.34
C ASN A 240 4.59 -2.19 15.28
N SER A 241 3.61 -2.02 16.15
CA SER A 241 2.70 -0.89 16.10
C SER A 241 3.38 0.46 16.40
N ILE A 242 4.51 0.46 17.10
CA ILE A 242 5.29 1.66 17.43
C ILE A 242 6.12 2.09 16.21
N ASP A 243 6.80 1.15 15.57
CA ASP A 243 7.59 1.41 14.36
C ASP A 243 6.70 1.75 13.17
N TRP A 244 5.49 1.15 13.11
CA TRP A 244 4.52 1.43 12.05
C TRP A 244 4.19 2.92 11.94
N LEU A 245 4.08 3.63 13.07
CA LEU A 245 3.87 5.08 13.06
C LEU A 245 5.01 5.85 12.37
N LYS A 246 6.26 5.40 12.55
CA LYS A 246 7.45 5.99 11.88
C LYS A 246 7.44 5.67 10.39
N THR A 247 7.07 4.45 10.03
CA THR A 247 6.96 4.00 8.63
C THR A 247 5.87 4.78 7.88
N LEU A 248 4.74 5.08 8.54
CA LEU A 248 3.71 5.95 7.98
C LEU A 248 4.22 7.38 7.74
N ASP A 249 5.07 7.92 8.63
CA ASP A 249 5.71 9.23 8.41
C ASP A 249 6.66 9.20 7.20
N ALA A 250 7.44 8.13 7.03
CA ALA A 250 8.31 7.95 5.88
C ALA A 250 7.49 7.84 4.57
N ALA A 251 6.39 7.09 4.57
CA ALA A 251 5.47 7.01 3.43
C ALA A 251 4.84 8.36 3.10
N LYS A 252 4.44 9.13 4.11
CA LYS A 252 3.89 10.49 3.94
C LYS A 252 4.92 11.45 3.34
N ALA A 253 6.20 11.33 3.70
CA ALA A 253 7.28 12.16 3.18
C ALA A 253 7.49 12.01 1.67
N LEU A 254 7.06 10.90 1.04
CA LEU A 254 7.03 10.72 -0.41
C LEU A 254 6.01 11.65 -1.08
N LYS A 255 5.06 12.21 -0.33
CA LYS A 255 3.99 13.11 -0.80
C LYS A 255 3.13 12.47 -1.89
N PRO A 256 2.57 11.27 -1.70
CA PRO A 256 1.71 10.65 -2.69
C PRO A 256 0.48 11.52 -2.95
N LYS A 257 -0.10 11.41 -4.15
CA LYS A 257 -1.42 11.96 -4.49
C LYS A 257 -2.50 10.89 -4.45
N ILE A 258 -2.14 9.69 -4.91
CA ILE A 258 -3.02 8.53 -4.98
C ILE A 258 -2.40 7.43 -4.12
N MET A 259 -3.23 6.86 -3.25
CA MET A 259 -2.92 5.70 -2.43
C MET A 259 -3.67 4.49 -2.96
N CYS A 260 -2.94 3.42 -3.23
CA CYS A 260 -3.44 2.11 -3.59
C CYS A 260 -3.17 1.16 -2.41
N PRO A 261 -4.11 1.02 -1.48
CA PRO A 261 -3.93 0.21 -0.27
C PRO A 261 -3.97 -1.28 -0.57
N GLY A 262 -3.51 -2.12 0.37
CA GLY A 262 -3.60 -3.58 0.24
C GLY A 262 -5.04 -4.10 0.31
N HIS A 263 -5.91 -3.42 1.06
CA HIS A 263 -7.35 -3.72 1.12
C HIS A 263 -8.18 -2.43 1.09
N GLY A 264 -9.41 -2.54 0.54
CA GLY A 264 -10.35 -1.43 0.39
C GLY A 264 -10.08 -0.57 -0.84
N GLY A 265 -10.89 0.45 -1.07
CA GLY A 265 -10.84 1.27 -2.28
C GLY A 265 -9.63 2.23 -2.30
N ILE A 266 -9.32 2.73 -3.51
CA ILE A 266 -8.32 3.80 -3.73
C ILE A 266 -8.63 5.01 -2.84
N ALA A 267 -7.57 5.68 -2.37
CA ALA A 267 -7.68 6.85 -1.53
C ALA A 267 -6.70 7.96 -1.93
N THR A 268 -6.78 9.09 -1.26
CA THR A 268 -5.78 10.15 -1.32
C THR A 268 -4.72 9.95 -0.21
N ALA A 269 -3.72 10.81 -0.15
CA ALA A 269 -2.72 10.82 0.92
C ALA A 269 -3.31 10.93 2.34
N SER A 270 -4.56 11.41 2.48
CA SER A 270 -5.25 11.45 3.77
C SER A 270 -5.40 10.08 4.42
N LEU A 271 -5.36 8.99 3.62
CA LEU A 271 -5.39 7.63 4.15
C LEU A 271 -4.27 7.38 5.18
N ILE A 272 -3.07 7.90 4.92
CA ILE A 272 -1.92 7.78 5.83
C ILE A 272 -2.22 8.52 7.14
N ASP A 273 -2.76 9.73 7.06
CA ASP A 273 -3.10 10.55 8.24
C ASP A 273 -4.22 9.91 9.07
N ASP A 274 -5.23 9.38 8.40
CA ASP A 274 -6.36 8.72 9.06
C ASP A 274 -5.91 7.45 9.79
N GLN A 275 -5.10 6.60 9.13
CA GLN A 275 -4.56 5.39 9.75
C GLN A 275 -3.62 5.73 10.90
N LYS A 276 -2.77 6.75 10.75
CA LYS A 276 -1.92 7.23 11.83
C LYS A 276 -2.73 7.77 13.01
N THR A 277 -3.80 8.51 12.74
CA THR A 277 -4.73 9.00 13.78
C THR A 277 -5.38 7.82 14.51
N TYR A 278 -5.79 6.79 13.77
CA TYR A 278 -6.35 5.58 14.35
C TYR A 278 -5.35 4.90 15.30
N PHE A 279 -4.15 4.60 14.84
CA PHE A 279 -3.13 3.95 15.66
C PHE A 279 -2.71 4.79 16.87
N THR A 280 -2.47 6.10 16.68
CA THR A 280 -2.15 7.00 17.79
C THR A 280 -3.27 7.02 18.83
N THR A 281 -4.53 6.95 18.39
CA THR A 281 -5.68 6.86 19.31
C THR A 281 -5.64 5.55 20.10
N LEU A 282 -5.41 4.40 19.45
CA LEU A 282 -5.28 3.12 20.14
C LEU A 282 -4.11 3.12 21.13
N HIS A 283 -2.94 3.62 20.73
CA HIS A 283 -1.77 3.76 21.61
C HIS A 283 -2.09 4.57 22.86
N ARG A 284 -2.75 5.73 22.68
CA ARG A 284 -3.16 6.59 23.82
C ARG A 284 -4.13 5.88 24.77
N LEU A 285 -5.04 5.06 24.24
CA LEU A 285 -6.01 4.31 25.02
C LEU A 285 -5.37 3.13 25.76
N VAL A 286 -4.40 2.44 25.15
CA VAL A 286 -3.76 1.25 25.74
C VAL A 286 -2.68 1.61 26.76
N LYS A 287 -1.90 2.67 26.50
CA LYS A 287 -0.74 3.05 27.34
C LYS A 287 -1.01 3.10 28.85
N PRO A 288 -2.17 3.61 29.35
CA PRO A 288 -2.45 3.63 30.80
C PRO A 288 -2.54 2.25 31.46
N PHE A 289 -2.70 1.18 30.69
CA PHE A 289 -2.80 -0.18 31.21
C PHE A 289 -1.44 -0.87 31.34
N THR A 290 -0.44 -0.43 30.58
CA THR A 290 0.87 -1.11 30.48
C THR A 290 1.67 -1.05 31.78
N THR A 291 1.38 -0.11 32.68
CA THR A 291 2.04 0.05 33.99
C THR A 291 1.21 -0.46 35.16
N LYS A 292 -0.02 -0.96 34.92
CA LYS A 292 -0.91 -1.43 35.98
C LYS A 292 -0.67 -2.91 36.26
N LYS A 293 -0.73 -3.31 37.54
CA LYS A 293 -0.83 -4.72 37.93
C LYS A 293 -2.10 -5.32 37.34
N GLY A 294 -1.98 -6.44 36.60
CA GLY A 294 -3.12 -7.04 35.90
C GLY A 294 -3.65 -6.18 34.72
N GLY A 295 -2.82 -5.27 34.18
CA GLY A 295 -3.24 -4.30 33.16
C GLY A 295 -3.81 -4.95 31.90
N GLN A 296 -3.28 -6.11 31.47
CA GLN A 296 -3.80 -6.85 30.32
C GLN A 296 -5.25 -7.32 30.54
N GLN A 297 -5.56 -7.91 31.70
CA GLN A 297 -6.89 -8.36 32.05
C GLN A 297 -7.90 -7.20 32.12
N ILE A 298 -7.44 -6.06 32.69
CA ILE A 298 -8.25 -4.84 32.76
C ILE A 298 -8.52 -4.31 31.34
N LEU A 299 -7.50 -4.27 30.48
CA LEU A 299 -7.64 -3.86 29.08
C LEU A 299 -8.65 -4.73 28.35
N THR A 300 -8.55 -6.07 28.50
CA THR A 300 -9.49 -7.03 27.92
C THR A 300 -10.91 -6.76 28.38
N ALA A 301 -11.13 -6.56 29.68
CA ALA A 301 -12.46 -6.29 30.24
C ALA A 301 -13.06 -4.96 29.75
N GLN A 302 -12.22 -3.99 29.38
CA GLN A 302 -12.66 -2.68 28.93
C GLN A 302 -12.73 -2.54 27.40
N THR A 303 -12.44 -3.59 26.63
CA THR A 303 -12.34 -3.54 25.16
C THR A 303 -13.58 -2.89 24.52
N GLU A 304 -14.79 -3.28 24.90
CA GLU A 304 -16.02 -2.73 24.31
C GLU A 304 -16.27 -1.26 24.71
N GLN A 305 -15.87 -0.86 25.90
CA GLN A 305 -15.90 0.55 26.30
C GLN A 305 -14.95 1.40 25.46
N LEU A 306 -13.72 0.90 25.22
CA LEU A 306 -12.73 1.55 24.38
C LEU A 306 -13.19 1.61 22.93
N ARG A 307 -13.81 0.54 22.40
CA ARG A 307 -14.43 0.53 21.07
C ARG A 307 -15.44 1.66 20.92
N LYS A 308 -16.36 1.80 21.89
CA LYS A 308 -17.36 2.88 21.91
C LYS A 308 -16.75 4.29 21.95
N GLN A 309 -15.55 4.45 22.49
CA GLN A 309 -14.83 5.74 22.44
C GLN A 309 -14.25 6.00 21.04
N VAL A 310 -13.63 4.99 20.41
CA VAL A 310 -12.99 5.14 19.09
C VAL A 310 -14.01 5.43 18.00
N ILE A 311 -15.15 4.74 17.97
CA ILE A 311 -16.19 4.92 16.94
C ILE A 311 -16.86 6.29 16.96
N LYS A 312 -16.72 7.08 18.04
CA LYS A 312 -17.19 8.47 18.08
C LYS A 312 -16.41 9.39 17.14
N ASN A 313 -15.17 9.04 16.83
CA ASN A 313 -14.36 9.81 15.87
C ASN A 313 -14.67 9.31 14.45
N LYS A 314 -15.46 10.09 13.68
CA LYS A 314 -15.89 9.74 12.33
C LYS A 314 -14.73 9.54 11.35
N GLN A 315 -13.59 10.22 11.56
CA GLN A 315 -12.40 10.08 10.71
C GLN A 315 -11.83 8.65 10.73
N ILE A 316 -11.89 7.98 11.88
CA ILE A 316 -11.24 6.69 12.10
C ILE A 316 -12.20 5.52 12.34
N THR A 317 -13.51 5.78 12.45
CA THR A 317 -14.55 4.76 12.67
C THR A 317 -14.45 3.60 11.67
N ARG A 318 -14.11 3.87 10.40
CA ARG A 318 -14.01 2.86 9.34
C ARG A 318 -12.94 1.78 9.60
N TYR A 319 -11.97 2.05 10.48
CA TYR A 319 -10.90 1.08 10.81
C TYR A 319 -11.29 0.12 11.93
N VAL A 320 -12.40 0.39 12.61
CA VAL A 320 -12.86 -0.44 13.75
C VAL A 320 -13.64 -1.65 13.23
N GLY A 321 -13.07 -2.83 13.36
CA GLY A 321 -13.67 -4.10 12.95
C GLY A 321 -13.44 -5.20 13.99
N ASP A 322 -13.55 -6.45 13.52
CA ASP A 322 -13.43 -7.64 14.38
C ASP A 322 -12.03 -7.79 14.99
N LYS A 323 -11.01 -7.23 14.32
CA LYS A 323 -9.61 -7.26 14.82
C LYS A 323 -9.32 -6.24 15.92
N PHE A 324 -10.30 -5.39 16.28
CA PHE A 324 -10.10 -4.34 17.28
C PHE A 324 -9.57 -4.87 18.63
N PRO A 325 -10.10 -5.98 19.21
CA PRO A 325 -9.54 -6.55 20.44
C PRO A 325 -8.07 -6.97 20.30
N ASP A 326 -7.73 -7.63 19.19
CA ASP A 326 -6.37 -8.10 18.92
C ASP A 326 -5.40 -6.94 18.76
N GLN A 327 -5.83 -5.83 18.14
CA GLN A 327 -5.04 -4.61 17.98
C GLN A 327 -4.66 -4.00 19.33
N LEU A 328 -5.60 -3.94 20.29
CA LEU A 328 -5.33 -3.44 21.64
C LEU A 328 -4.31 -4.32 22.36
N GLN A 329 -4.45 -5.65 22.27
CA GLN A 329 -3.54 -6.62 22.88
C GLN A 329 -2.14 -6.51 22.25
N LYS A 330 -2.05 -6.39 20.93
CA LYS A 330 -0.79 -6.22 20.23
C LYS A 330 -0.05 -4.97 20.67
N ILE A 331 -0.74 -3.83 20.75
CA ILE A 331 -0.16 -2.57 21.24
C ILE A 331 0.30 -2.70 22.69
N PHE A 332 -0.49 -3.38 23.54
CA PHE A 332 -0.07 -3.67 24.92
C PHE A 332 1.22 -4.49 24.94
N GLY A 333 1.31 -5.54 24.13
CA GLY A 333 2.50 -6.38 23.99
C GLY A 333 3.71 -5.61 23.50
N ASP A 334 3.55 -4.74 22.50
CA ASP A 334 4.65 -3.91 21.97
C ASP A 334 5.25 -2.95 23.02
N TYR A 335 4.41 -2.45 23.97
CA TYR A 335 4.91 -1.62 25.07
C TYR A 335 5.52 -2.41 26.22
N THR A 336 5.07 -3.64 26.45
CA THR A 336 5.50 -4.42 27.64
C THR A 336 6.56 -5.47 27.32
N GLY A 337 6.88 -5.66 26.03
CA GLY A 337 7.77 -6.73 25.57
C GLY A 337 7.15 -8.13 25.68
N GLN A 338 5.83 -8.24 25.95
CA GLN A 338 5.14 -9.51 26.04
C GLN A 338 4.73 -9.97 24.63
N THR A 339 5.12 -11.17 24.26
CA THR A 339 4.57 -11.83 23.06
C THR A 339 3.16 -12.32 23.40
N LEU A 340 2.18 -11.53 23.03
CA LEU A 340 0.77 -11.91 23.15
C LEU A 340 0.41 -12.65 21.86
N GLY A 341 0.14 -13.95 21.98
CA GLY A 341 -0.37 -14.73 20.85
C GLY A 341 -1.69 -14.17 20.34
N ARG A 342 -1.99 -14.43 19.09
CA ARG A 342 -3.30 -14.05 18.53
C ARG A 342 -4.40 -14.71 19.30
N LEU A 343 -5.41 -13.93 19.74
CA LEU A 343 -6.56 -14.46 20.49
C LEU A 343 -7.34 -15.54 19.72
N ASP A 344 -7.42 -15.39 18.38
CA ASP A 344 -8.07 -16.37 17.50
C ASP A 344 -7.28 -17.69 17.40
N VAL A 345 -5.95 -17.63 17.35
CA VAL A 345 -5.08 -18.82 17.35
C VAL A 345 -5.09 -19.49 18.70
N GLN A 346 -5.05 -18.70 19.78
CA GLN A 346 -5.14 -19.25 21.14
C GLN A 346 -6.49 -19.95 21.39
N LYS A 347 -7.61 -19.39 20.93
CA LYS A 347 -8.92 -20.03 21.02
C LYS A 347 -8.98 -21.32 20.22
N LYS A 348 -8.51 -21.31 18.96
CA LYS A 348 -8.50 -22.52 18.12
C LYS A 348 -7.60 -23.62 18.69
N ALA A 349 -6.40 -23.28 19.17
CA ALA A 349 -5.51 -24.21 19.82
C ALA A 349 -6.15 -24.82 21.07
N ALA A 350 -6.83 -24.01 21.90
CA ALA A 350 -7.54 -24.49 23.08
C ALA A 350 -8.80 -25.33 22.76
N GLU A 351 -9.42 -25.13 21.61
CA GLU A 351 -10.54 -25.96 21.12
C GLU A 351 -10.07 -27.29 20.54
N GLU A 352 -8.90 -27.31 19.90
CA GLU A 352 -8.27 -28.53 19.36
C GLU A 352 -7.66 -29.42 20.47
N GLU A 353 -7.14 -28.84 21.55
CA GLU A 353 -6.67 -29.57 22.74
C GLU A 353 -7.82 -30.25 23.53
N LYS A 354 -9.09 -29.84 23.29
CA LYS A 354 -10.27 -30.42 23.94
C LYS A 354 -10.93 -31.55 23.13
N LYS A 355 -10.48 -31.78 21.90
CA LYS A 355 -10.93 -32.86 21.01
C LYS A 355 -9.96 -34.03 21.00
#